data_cd71b62967560b5e159d4ffbda962e5e
#
_entry.id   cd71b62967560b5e159d4ffbda962e5e
#
_cell.length_a   1.000
_cell.length_b   1.000
_cell.length_c   1.000
_cell.angle_alpha   90.00
_cell.angle_beta   90.00
_cell.angle_gamma   90.00
#
_symmetry.space_group_name_H-M   'P 1'
#
loop_
_entity.id
_entity.type
_entity.pdbx_description
1 polymer ?
#
loop_
_entity_poly.entity_id
_entity_poly.type
_entity_poly.pdbx_seq_one_letter_code
_entity_poly.pdbx_strand_id
1 'polypeptide(L)'
;MSEDHSTAGAGLKLLARFGLVGIAATILYAVLAIALVKSEWIGFSPVQASLAAYAAAAVFSYFAHKSVTFMSSGSHRSEAARFLLLTATGFAVAYAAPALLTAKLGLPPIIAILVTCLLIPAVNLLMLDRWVFAQRRPGQQGDRST
;
A
#
# COMPACT_ATOMS: atom_id res chain seq x y z
N MET A 1 -3.11 3.77 36.23
CA MET A 1 -4.24 3.39 35.36
C MET A 1 -4.60 4.44 34.30
N SER A 2 -3.90 5.58 34.24
CA SER A 2 -4.17 6.66 33.27
C SER A 2 -3.20 6.72 32.07
N GLU A 3 -2.15 5.93 32.04
CA GLU A 3 -1.16 5.93 30.94
C GLU A 3 -1.57 5.06 29.74
N ASP A 4 -2.46 4.09 29.94
CA ASP A 4 -2.82 3.13 28.89
C ASP A 4 -3.79 3.72 27.83
N HIS A 5 -4.60 4.71 28.21
CA HIS A 5 -5.49 5.39 27.27
C HIS A 5 -4.79 6.38 26.34
N SER A 6 -3.62 6.92 26.73
CA SER A 6 -2.86 7.88 25.93
C SER A 6 -2.13 7.18 24.77
N THR A 7 -1.57 6.02 25.01
CA THR A 7 -0.84 5.24 24.00
C THR A 7 -1.76 4.61 22.95
N ALA A 8 -2.94 4.14 23.37
CA ALA A 8 -3.96 3.62 22.47
C ALA A 8 -4.50 4.71 21.53
N GLY A 9 -4.72 5.93 22.04
CA GLY A 9 -5.17 7.06 21.23
C GLY A 9 -4.14 7.54 20.20
N ALA A 10 -2.85 7.51 20.53
CA ALA A 10 -1.78 7.86 19.61
C ALA A 10 -1.64 6.81 18.47
N GLY A 11 -1.75 5.53 18.80
CA GLY A 11 -1.72 4.45 17.81
C GLY A 11 -2.90 4.51 16.83
N LEU A 12 -4.10 4.81 17.33
CA LEU A 12 -5.30 4.94 16.48
C LEU A 12 -5.20 6.13 15.52
N LYS A 13 -4.67 7.27 15.97
CA LYS A 13 -4.43 8.44 15.11
C LYS A 13 -3.40 8.16 14.02
N LEU A 14 -2.34 7.42 14.34
CA LEU A 14 -1.33 7.02 13.35
C LEU A 14 -1.93 6.08 12.32
N LEU A 15 -2.73 5.10 12.75
CA LEU A 15 -3.41 4.16 11.86
C LEU A 15 -4.43 4.86 10.96
N ALA A 16 -5.19 5.82 11.49
CA ALA A 16 -6.14 6.62 10.73
C ALA A 16 -5.43 7.49 9.66
N ARG A 17 -4.30 8.12 9.99
CA ARG A 17 -3.50 8.89 9.02
C ARG A 17 -2.91 8.00 7.95
N PHE A 18 -2.41 6.83 8.32
CA PHE A 18 -1.88 5.84 7.37
C PHE A 18 -2.98 5.34 6.42
N GLY A 19 -4.15 5.01 6.94
CA GLY A 19 -5.31 4.60 6.16
C GLY A 19 -5.79 5.69 5.19
N LEU A 20 -5.80 6.95 5.64
CA LEU A 20 -6.21 8.09 4.81
C LEU A 20 -5.28 8.28 3.60
N VAL A 21 -3.97 8.17 3.79
CA VAL A 21 -2.98 8.22 2.69
C VAL A 21 -3.19 7.05 1.73
N GLY A 22 -3.45 5.84 2.25
CA GLY A 22 -3.75 4.67 1.42
C GLY A 22 -5.00 4.85 0.56
N ILE A 23 -6.08 5.40 1.14
CA ILE A 23 -7.30 5.72 0.41
C ILE A 23 -7.04 6.78 -0.67
N ALA A 24 -6.33 7.85 -0.34
CA ALA A 24 -5.99 8.91 -1.30
C ALA A 24 -5.15 8.36 -2.47
N ALA A 25 -4.15 7.53 -2.19
CA ALA A 25 -3.34 6.87 -3.21
C ALA A 25 -4.17 5.93 -4.11
N THR A 26 -5.13 5.20 -3.54
CA THR A 26 -6.02 4.31 -4.29
C THR A 26 -6.95 5.10 -5.22
N ILE A 27 -7.51 6.21 -4.74
CA ILE A 27 -8.33 7.12 -5.56
C ILE A 27 -7.49 7.69 -6.69
N LEU A 28 -6.27 8.16 -6.40
CA LEU A 28 -5.36 8.69 -7.41
C LEU A 28 -5.04 7.64 -8.48
N TYR A 29 -4.74 6.41 -8.08
CA TYR A 29 -4.53 5.29 -9.00
C TYR A 29 -5.75 5.09 -9.91
N ALA A 30 -6.95 5.00 -9.34
CA ALA A 30 -8.18 4.75 -10.10
C ALA A 30 -8.45 5.86 -11.12
N VAL A 31 -8.34 7.12 -10.70
CA VAL A 31 -8.55 8.27 -11.58
C VAL A 31 -7.54 8.28 -12.73
N LEU A 32 -6.26 8.08 -12.44
CA LEU A 32 -5.21 8.04 -13.46
C LEU A 32 -5.38 6.85 -14.40
N ALA A 33 -5.65 5.66 -13.88
CA ALA A 33 -5.82 4.46 -14.70
C ALA A 33 -7.00 4.62 -15.67
N ILE A 34 -8.14 5.14 -15.19
CA ILE A 34 -9.31 5.42 -16.04
C ILE A 34 -8.99 6.49 -17.10
N ALA A 35 -8.33 7.58 -16.68
CA ALA A 35 -7.97 8.67 -17.60
C ALA A 35 -7.00 8.17 -18.70
N LEU A 36 -5.99 7.40 -18.33
CA LEU A 36 -5.00 6.86 -19.28
C LEU A 36 -5.60 5.84 -20.24
N VAL A 37 -6.50 4.95 -19.76
CA VAL A 37 -7.19 3.98 -20.62
C VAL A 37 -8.12 4.67 -21.62
N LYS A 38 -8.80 5.76 -21.21
CA LYS A 38 -9.74 6.50 -22.07
C LYS A 38 -9.04 7.52 -22.98
N SER A 39 -7.75 7.79 -22.76
CA SER A 39 -7.01 8.76 -23.56
C SER A 39 -6.61 8.17 -24.91
N GLU A 40 -7.37 8.51 -25.96
CA GLU A 40 -7.04 8.13 -27.33
C GLU A 40 -5.72 8.73 -27.83
N TRP A 41 -5.29 9.85 -27.24
CA TRP A 41 -4.05 10.55 -27.60
C TRP A 41 -2.78 9.80 -27.19
N ILE A 42 -2.85 9.05 -26.08
CA ILE A 42 -1.68 8.35 -25.52
C ILE A 42 -1.61 6.90 -26.02
N GLY A 43 -2.75 6.30 -26.33
CA GLY A 43 -2.84 4.95 -26.90
C GLY A 43 -2.31 3.86 -25.96
N PHE A 44 -2.35 4.05 -24.65
CA PHE A 44 -1.89 3.07 -23.68
C PHE A 44 -2.79 1.82 -23.67
N SER A 45 -2.16 0.65 -23.68
CA SER A 45 -2.87 -0.58 -23.35
C SER A 45 -3.34 -0.56 -21.87
N PRO A 46 -4.37 -1.34 -21.50
CA PRO A 46 -4.85 -1.41 -20.11
C PRO A 46 -3.75 -1.74 -19.10
N VAL A 47 -2.78 -2.57 -19.50
CA VAL A 47 -1.61 -2.92 -18.66
C VAL A 47 -0.70 -1.71 -18.49
N GLN A 48 -0.36 -1.02 -19.56
CA GLN A 48 0.51 0.17 -19.51
C GLN A 48 -0.13 1.30 -18.69
N ALA A 49 -1.43 1.54 -18.89
CA ALA A 49 -2.19 2.52 -18.13
C ALA A 49 -2.19 2.20 -16.63
N SER A 50 -2.41 0.95 -16.26
CA SER A 50 -2.38 0.48 -14.87
C SER A 50 -1.00 0.64 -14.24
N LEU A 51 0.06 0.26 -14.93
CA LEU A 51 1.43 0.40 -14.43
C LEU A 51 1.84 1.85 -14.26
N ALA A 52 1.53 2.72 -15.22
CA ALA A 52 1.82 4.15 -15.13
C ALA A 52 1.05 4.82 -14.00
N ALA A 53 -0.25 4.53 -13.87
CA ALA A 53 -1.09 5.01 -12.79
C ALA A 53 -0.58 4.55 -11.42
N TYR A 54 -0.18 3.28 -11.31
CA TYR A 54 0.38 2.75 -10.07
C TYR A 54 1.72 3.41 -9.71
N ALA A 55 2.61 3.61 -10.67
CA ALA A 55 3.88 4.31 -10.45
C ALA A 55 3.65 5.72 -9.89
N ALA A 56 2.73 6.47 -10.48
CA ALA A 56 2.38 7.81 -9.99
C ALA A 56 1.77 7.78 -8.60
N ALA A 57 0.85 6.85 -8.32
CA ALA A 57 0.26 6.67 -7.01
C ALA A 57 1.29 6.23 -5.94
N ALA A 58 2.26 5.40 -6.29
CA ALA A 58 3.34 4.96 -5.41
C ALA A 58 4.28 6.13 -5.05
N VAL A 59 4.64 6.97 -6.01
CA VAL A 59 5.43 8.19 -5.77
C VAL A 59 4.68 9.14 -4.85
N PHE A 60 3.40 9.37 -5.12
CA PHE A 60 2.54 10.18 -4.25
C PHE A 60 2.48 9.60 -2.83
N SER A 61 2.24 8.30 -2.70
CA SER A 61 2.18 7.60 -1.42
C SER A 61 3.48 7.71 -0.65
N TYR A 62 4.63 7.59 -1.32
CA TYR A 62 5.94 7.78 -0.70
C TYR A 62 6.10 9.18 -0.09
N PHE A 63 5.78 10.23 -0.84
CA PHE A 63 5.89 11.60 -0.33
C PHE A 63 4.86 11.90 0.76
N ALA A 64 3.64 11.41 0.64
CA ALA A 64 2.60 11.57 1.64
C ALA A 64 2.98 10.86 2.95
N HIS A 65 3.47 9.62 2.88
CA HIS A 65 3.97 8.92 4.07
C HIS A 65 5.20 9.59 4.65
N LYS A 66 6.13 10.09 3.83
CA LYS A 66 7.29 10.82 4.31
C LYS A 66 6.90 12.07 5.09
N SER A 67 5.90 12.80 4.64
CA SER A 67 5.42 14.03 5.30
C SER A 67 4.63 13.74 6.59
N VAL A 68 3.93 12.60 6.66
CA VAL A 68 3.01 12.27 7.76
C VAL A 68 3.66 11.35 8.80
N THR A 69 4.60 10.49 8.39
CA THR A 69 5.11 9.38 9.22
C THR A 69 6.55 9.62 9.71
N PHE A 70 7.37 10.41 8.99
CA PHE A 70 8.80 10.58 9.31
C PHE A 70 9.11 11.59 10.41
N MET A 71 8.17 11.91 11.26
CA MET A 71 8.46 12.59 12.53
C MET A 71 9.00 11.64 13.62
N SER A 72 9.20 10.35 13.32
CA SER A 72 9.77 9.39 14.26
C SER A 72 11.10 8.84 13.77
N SER A 73 12.12 8.90 14.64
CA SER A 73 13.50 8.47 14.45
C SER A 73 13.67 6.95 14.42
N GLY A 74 13.05 6.28 13.44
CA GLY A 74 13.23 4.84 13.20
C GLY A 74 14.36 4.54 12.21
N SER A 75 14.97 3.37 12.30
CA SER A 75 16.03 2.89 11.41
C SER A 75 15.58 2.90 9.94
N HIS A 76 16.11 3.83 9.15
CA HIS A 76 15.77 4.06 7.75
C HIS A 76 15.90 2.84 6.83
N ARG A 77 16.76 1.87 7.15
CA ARG A 77 16.99 0.69 6.29
C ARG A 77 15.85 -0.32 6.30
N SER A 78 15.26 -0.59 7.45
CA SER A 78 14.17 -1.57 7.56
C SER A 78 12.85 -1.04 6.99
N GLU A 79 12.60 0.27 7.12
CA GLU A 79 11.40 0.93 6.58
C GLU A 79 11.45 1.02 5.06
N ALA A 80 12.61 1.35 4.48
CA ALA A 80 12.81 1.40 3.04
C ALA A 80 12.64 0.01 2.39
N ALA A 81 13.19 -1.04 3.00
CA ALA A 81 13.01 -2.40 2.49
C ALA A 81 11.54 -2.86 2.50
N ARG A 82 10.79 -2.51 3.54
CA ARG A 82 9.36 -2.79 3.65
C ARG A 82 8.56 -2.04 2.59
N PHE A 83 8.85 -0.76 2.41
CA PHE A 83 8.20 0.05 1.39
C PHE A 83 8.50 -0.49 -0.02
N LEU A 84 9.74 -0.88 -0.28
CA LEU A 84 10.14 -1.46 -1.57
C LEU A 84 9.39 -2.78 -1.85
N LEU A 85 9.27 -3.65 -0.85
CA LEU A 85 8.53 -4.90 -0.98
C LEU A 85 7.04 -4.68 -1.26
N LEU A 86 6.41 -3.77 -0.52
CA LEU A 86 5.01 -3.39 -0.75
C LEU A 86 4.80 -2.80 -2.14
N THR A 87 5.71 -1.92 -2.58
CA THR A 87 5.67 -1.30 -3.90
C THR A 87 5.85 -2.34 -5.00
N ALA A 88 6.80 -3.26 -4.86
CA ALA A 88 7.02 -4.35 -5.81
C ALA A 88 5.80 -5.28 -5.93
N THR A 89 5.17 -5.62 -4.79
CA THR A 89 3.93 -6.41 -4.77
C THR A 89 2.79 -5.66 -5.46
N GLY A 90 2.64 -4.37 -5.22
CA GLY A 90 1.65 -3.55 -5.90
C GLY A 90 1.88 -3.44 -7.40
N PHE A 91 3.12 -3.34 -7.87
CA PHE A 91 3.45 -3.42 -9.30
C PHE A 91 3.06 -4.76 -9.91
N ALA A 92 3.31 -5.87 -9.20
CA ALA A 92 2.90 -7.19 -9.66
C ALA A 92 1.38 -7.30 -9.82
N VAL A 93 0.61 -6.76 -8.89
CA VAL A 93 -0.87 -6.71 -8.98
C VAL A 93 -1.33 -5.79 -10.11
N ALA A 94 -0.73 -4.59 -10.23
CA ALA A 94 -1.08 -3.62 -11.29
C ALA A 94 -0.77 -4.14 -12.70
N TYR A 95 0.18 -5.06 -12.83
CA TYR A 95 0.45 -5.80 -14.06
C TYR A 95 -0.52 -6.97 -14.25
N ALA A 96 -0.65 -7.84 -13.25
CA ALA A 96 -1.37 -9.09 -13.36
C ALA A 96 -2.88 -8.92 -13.57
N ALA A 97 -3.51 -7.96 -12.87
CA ALA A 97 -4.93 -7.74 -12.96
C ALA A 97 -5.39 -7.38 -14.39
N PRO A 98 -4.86 -6.35 -15.07
CA PRO A 98 -5.27 -6.05 -16.44
C PRO A 98 -4.76 -7.08 -17.45
N ALA A 99 -3.60 -7.70 -17.22
CA ALA A 99 -3.09 -8.75 -18.12
C ALA A 99 -3.98 -10.00 -18.12
N LEU A 100 -4.50 -10.40 -16.96
CA LEU A 100 -5.38 -11.55 -16.85
C LEU A 100 -6.84 -11.21 -17.19
N LEU A 101 -7.37 -10.15 -16.58
CA LEU A 101 -8.80 -9.83 -16.70
C LEU A 101 -9.13 -9.18 -18.03
N THR A 102 -8.33 -8.23 -18.49
CA THR A 102 -8.64 -7.50 -19.72
C THR A 102 -7.99 -8.15 -20.94
N ALA A 103 -6.68 -8.44 -20.91
CA ALA A 103 -6.00 -8.94 -22.10
C ALA A 103 -6.31 -10.42 -22.40
N LYS A 104 -6.46 -11.29 -21.39
CA LYS A 104 -6.77 -12.71 -21.60
C LYS A 104 -8.27 -13.01 -21.59
N LEU A 105 -9.02 -12.45 -20.64
CA LEU A 105 -10.44 -12.74 -20.46
C LEU A 105 -11.36 -11.77 -21.22
N GLY A 106 -10.83 -10.71 -21.83
CA GLY A 106 -11.59 -9.72 -22.59
C GLY A 106 -12.54 -8.87 -21.76
N LEU A 107 -12.37 -8.83 -20.43
CA LEU A 107 -13.22 -8.04 -19.56
C LEU A 107 -12.93 -6.54 -19.73
N PRO A 108 -13.91 -5.65 -19.48
CA PRO A 108 -13.71 -4.22 -19.54
C PRO A 108 -12.59 -3.78 -18.58
N PRO A 109 -11.73 -2.81 -18.97
CA PRO A 109 -10.62 -2.33 -18.14
C PRO A 109 -11.03 -1.85 -16.74
N ILE A 110 -12.25 -1.36 -16.60
CA ILE A 110 -12.79 -0.92 -15.31
C ILE A 110 -12.81 -2.04 -14.27
N ILE A 111 -13.05 -3.28 -14.67
CA ILE A 111 -13.04 -4.43 -13.77
C ILE A 111 -11.64 -4.68 -13.23
N ALA A 112 -10.63 -4.64 -14.09
CA ALA A 112 -9.23 -4.77 -13.67
C ALA A 112 -8.81 -3.65 -12.72
N ILE A 113 -9.25 -2.41 -12.98
CA ILE A 113 -8.99 -1.25 -12.11
C ILE A 113 -9.63 -1.47 -10.73
N LEU A 114 -10.90 -1.86 -10.66
CA LEU A 114 -11.60 -2.11 -9.40
C LEU A 114 -10.94 -3.25 -8.59
N VAL A 115 -10.57 -4.34 -9.26
CA VAL A 115 -9.85 -5.46 -8.63
C VAL A 115 -8.52 -4.98 -8.06
N THR A 116 -7.75 -4.18 -8.80
CA THR A 116 -6.49 -3.61 -8.34
C THR A 116 -6.69 -2.67 -7.13
N CYS A 117 -7.72 -1.82 -7.16
CA CYS A 117 -8.08 -0.92 -6.06
C CYS A 117 -8.43 -1.67 -4.76
N LEU A 118 -9.00 -2.87 -4.86
CA LEU A 118 -9.32 -3.69 -3.68
C LEU A 118 -8.13 -4.54 -3.24
N LEU A 119 -7.42 -5.11 -4.20
CA LEU A 119 -6.37 -6.09 -3.92
C LEU A 119 -5.11 -5.44 -3.31
N ILE A 120 -4.69 -4.28 -3.80
CA ILE A 120 -3.51 -3.59 -3.27
C ILE A 120 -3.66 -3.21 -1.79
N PRO A 121 -4.74 -2.53 -1.34
CA PRO A 121 -4.93 -2.25 0.07
C PRO A 121 -5.07 -3.53 0.92
N ALA A 122 -5.75 -4.56 0.42
CA ALA A 122 -5.90 -5.83 1.13
C ALA A 122 -4.54 -6.52 1.36
N VAL A 123 -3.69 -6.60 0.33
CA VAL A 123 -2.34 -7.15 0.44
C VAL A 123 -1.48 -6.31 1.39
N ASN A 124 -1.57 -4.99 1.31
CA ASN A 124 -0.84 -4.08 2.20
C ASN A 124 -1.26 -4.29 3.67
N LEU A 125 -2.56 -4.42 3.94
CA LEU A 125 -3.07 -4.70 5.29
C LEU A 125 -2.58 -6.06 5.80
N LEU A 126 -2.63 -7.11 4.97
CA LEU A 126 -2.15 -8.44 5.33
C LEU A 126 -0.65 -8.46 5.64
N MET A 127 0.15 -7.73 4.85
CA MET A 127 1.58 -7.63 5.10
C MET A 127 1.89 -6.84 6.38
N LEU A 128 1.18 -5.73 6.62
CA LEU A 128 1.33 -4.97 7.86
C LEU A 128 0.94 -5.79 9.08
N ASP A 129 -0.18 -6.50 9.02
CA ASP A 129 -0.68 -7.32 10.12
C ASP A 129 0.34 -8.42 10.49
N ARG A 130 0.83 -9.16 9.51
CA ARG A 130 1.85 -10.20 9.76
C ARG A 130 3.16 -9.65 10.33
N TRP A 131 3.56 -8.42 9.96
CA TRP A 131 4.80 -7.83 10.46
C TRP A 131 4.65 -7.17 11.82
N VAL A 132 3.51 -6.57 12.12
CA VAL A 132 3.23 -5.97 13.43
C VAL A 132 3.11 -7.06 14.51
N PHE A 133 2.45 -8.19 14.21
CA PHE A 133 2.31 -9.30 15.16
C PHE A 133 3.57 -10.14 15.30
N ALA A 134 4.42 -10.23 14.28
CA ALA A 134 5.71 -10.94 14.40
C ALA A 134 6.67 -10.28 15.39
N GLN A 135 6.56 -8.97 15.63
CA GLN A 135 7.43 -8.25 16.58
C GLN A 135 6.92 -8.26 18.04
N ARG A 136 5.69 -8.75 18.29
CA ARG A 136 5.10 -8.82 19.63
C ARG A 136 5.21 -10.19 20.29
N ARG A 137 6.21 -10.99 19.96
CA ARG A 137 6.60 -12.10 20.85
C ARG A 137 7.55 -11.52 21.90
N PRO A 138 7.11 -11.29 23.16
CA PRO A 138 8.01 -10.97 24.26
C PRO A 138 8.94 -12.17 24.39
N GLY A 139 10.25 -11.91 24.27
CA GLY A 139 11.23 -12.93 24.57
C GLY A 139 10.97 -13.45 25.97
N GLN A 140 10.84 -14.75 26.11
CA GLN A 140 11.08 -15.46 27.35
C GLN A 140 12.50 -15.10 27.79
N GLN A 141 12.65 -14.06 28.58
CA GLN A 141 13.78 -13.97 29.49
C GLN A 141 13.59 -15.07 30.52
N GLY A 142 14.10 -16.24 30.18
CA GLY A 142 14.32 -17.32 31.13
C GLY A 142 15.20 -16.77 32.23
N ASP A 143 14.60 -16.72 33.38
CA ASP A 143 15.22 -16.80 34.71
C ASP A 143 16.45 -17.72 34.68
N ARG A 144 17.63 -17.13 34.84
CA ARG A 144 18.84 -17.78 35.27
C ARG A 144 19.42 -16.99 36.42
N SER A 145 18.74 -17.11 37.57
CA SER A 145 19.35 -16.87 38.86
C SER A 145 19.52 -18.22 39.57
N THR A 146 20.69 -18.77 39.52
CA THR A 146 21.35 -19.57 40.59
C THR A 146 22.84 -19.45 40.39
#